data_08a94f2217df5f2d64e99313e9a51ac9
#
_entry.id   08a94f2217df5f2d64e99313e9a51ac9
#
_cell.length_a   1.000
_cell.length_b   1.000
_cell.length_c   1.000
_cell.angle_alpha   90.00
_cell.angle_beta   90.00
_cell.angle_gamma   90.00
#
_symmetry.space_group_name_H-M   'P 1'
#
loop_
_entity.id
_entity.type
_entity.pdbx_description
1 polymer ?
#
loop_
_entity_poly.entity_id
_entity_poly.type
_entity_poly.pdbx_seq_one_letter_code
_entity_poly.pdbx_strand_id
1 'polypeptide(L)'
;MAALNGTENEKAFISEELYEKLSAVSGKLEKGDVLVTGGGSVGKPYIVPNNEPLYTKDADLLWIKNNENLDPYFVYTFFFSPTFTDYLNSVSHVGTIAHYTITQLGETPITLPCVSEQQKIGDYFRNLDSIITLHQRKLSL
;
A
#
# COMPACT_ATOMS: atom_id res chain seq x y z
N MET A 1 -14.15 -7.22 -13.30
CA MET A 1 -13.26 -6.25 -12.65
C MET A 1 -13.38 -6.31 -11.16
N ALA A 2 -12.29 -6.35 -10.45
CA ALA A 2 -12.26 -6.36 -9.00
C ALA A 2 -12.04 -4.96 -8.46
N ALA A 3 -12.76 -4.58 -7.41
CA ALA A 3 -12.57 -3.33 -6.70
C ALA A 3 -12.14 -3.62 -5.26
N LEU A 4 -11.21 -2.84 -4.76
CA LEU A 4 -10.81 -2.91 -3.36
C LEU A 4 -11.73 -2.04 -2.51
N ASN A 5 -12.22 -2.61 -1.45
CA ASN A 5 -13.23 -2.04 -0.57
C ASN A 5 -12.68 -1.49 0.75
N GLY A 6 -11.38 -1.38 0.89
CA GLY A 6 -10.77 -0.96 2.15
C GLY A 6 -10.75 -2.03 3.24
N THR A 7 -11.44 -3.15 3.07
CA THR A 7 -11.35 -4.31 3.95
C THR A 7 -10.55 -5.42 3.27
N GLU A 8 -9.69 -6.08 4.02
CA GLU A 8 -8.68 -6.99 3.48
C GLU A 8 -9.22 -8.11 2.59
N ASN A 9 -10.44 -8.53 2.80
CA ASN A 9 -10.99 -9.71 2.13
C ASN A 9 -12.23 -9.43 1.29
N GLU A 10 -12.67 -8.19 1.20
CA GLU A 10 -13.85 -7.85 0.42
C GLU A 10 -13.47 -7.35 -0.96
N LYS A 11 -13.95 -8.01 -1.98
CA LYS A 11 -13.81 -7.60 -3.36
C LYS A 11 -15.18 -7.44 -3.99
N ALA A 12 -15.44 -6.28 -4.56
CA ALA A 12 -16.61 -6.05 -5.38
C ALA A 12 -16.19 -6.04 -6.85
N PHE A 13 -17.09 -6.42 -7.74
CA PHE A 13 -16.81 -6.48 -9.17
C PHE A 13 -17.64 -5.42 -9.88
N ILE A 14 -17.01 -4.76 -10.84
CA ILE A 14 -17.66 -3.82 -11.74
C ILE A 14 -17.53 -4.32 -13.17
N SER A 15 -18.36 -3.79 -14.08
CA SER A 15 -18.26 -4.15 -15.48
C SER A 15 -16.96 -3.61 -16.10
N GLU A 16 -16.49 -4.28 -17.13
CA GLU A 16 -15.30 -3.85 -17.87
C GLU A 16 -15.49 -2.45 -18.46
N GLU A 17 -16.68 -2.17 -18.98
CA GLU A 17 -17.01 -0.85 -19.53
C GLU A 17 -16.92 0.25 -18.48
N LEU A 18 -17.45 0.02 -17.29
CA LEU A 18 -17.37 0.98 -16.19
C LEU A 18 -15.92 1.19 -15.76
N TYR A 19 -15.14 0.12 -15.67
CA TYR A 19 -13.72 0.20 -15.35
C TYR A 19 -12.96 1.08 -16.35
N GLU A 20 -13.19 0.90 -17.64
CA GLU A 20 -12.53 1.69 -18.68
C GLU A 20 -12.87 3.18 -18.56
N LYS A 21 -14.12 3.53 -18.29
CA LYS A 21 -14.54 4.92 -18.08
C LYS A 21 -13.87 5.55 -16.87
N LEU A 22 -13.84 4.83 -15.75
CA LEU A 22 -13.25 5.34 -14.51
C LEU A 22 -11.74 5.42 -14.61
N SER A 23 -11.10 4.47 -15.27
CA SER A 23 -9.65 4.47 -15.48
C SER A 23 -9.18 5.59 -16.40
N ALA A 24 -10.01 6.00 -17.35
CA ALA A 24 -9.69 7.14 -18.22
C ALA A 24 -9.57 8.44 -17.45
N VAL A 25 -10.29 8.58 -16.33
CA VAL A 25 -10.25 9.77 -15.49
C VAL A 25 -9.13 9.69 -14.45
N SER A 26 -8.95 8.53 -13.81
CA SER A 26 -8.04 8.37 -12.65
C SER A 26 -6.70 7.72 -13.01
N GLY A 27 -6.58 7.17 -14.23
CA GLY A 27 -5.45 6.33 -14.61
C GLY A 27 -5.65 4.89 -14.21
N LYS A 28 -4.80 4.02 -14.72
CA LYS A 28 -4.86 2.58 -14.46
C LYS A 28 -3.78 2.18 -13.48
N LEU A 29 -4.13 1.34 -12.52
CA LEU A 29 -3.16 0.74 -11.63
C LEU A 29 -2.30 -0.26 -12.38
N GLU A 30 -1.02 -0.27 -12.06
CA GLU A 30 -0.04 -1.16 -12.66
C GLU A 30 0.66 -1.99 -11.59
N LYS A 31 1.20 -3.13 -12.00
CA LYS A 31 2.00 -3.96 -11.12
C LYS A 31 3.10 -3.15 -10.43
N GLY A 32 3.21 -3.28 -9.13
CA GLY A 32 4.20 -2.59 -8.34
C GLY A 32 3.76 -1.25 -7.79
N ASP A 33 2.59 -0.75 -8.19
CA ASP A 33 2.01 0.41 -7.53
C ASP A 33 1.67 0.05 -6.08
N VAL A 34 1.83 1.00 -5.16
CA VAL A 34 1.50 0.79 -3.75
C VAL A 34 0.33 1.69 -3.40
N LEU A 35 -0.73 1.08 -2.88
CA LEU A 35 -1.89 1.80 -2.38
C LEU A 35 -1.82 1.86 -0.86
N VAL A 36 -2.14 3.01 -0.29
CA VAL A 36 -2.10 3.20 1.16
C VAL A 36 -3.45 3.74 1.63
N THR A 37 -4.01 3.16 2.67
CA THR A 37 -5.30 3.61 3.20
C THR A 37 -5.16 4.97 3.87
N GLY A 38 -6.03 5.91 3.49
CA GLY A 38 -6.05 7.26 4.05
C GLY A 38 -7.14 7.48 5.07
N GLY A 39 -8.09 6.56 5.19
CA GLY A 39 -9.20 6.63 6.14
C GLY A 39 -9.54 5.25 6.68
N GLY A 40 -10.36 5.19 7.71
CA GLY A 40 -10.66 3.94 8.40
C GLY A 40 -9.41 3.41 9.10
N SER A 41 -8.83 2.32 8.63
CA SER A 41 -7.52 1.83 9.09
C SER A 41 -6.42 2.58 8.35
N VAL A 42 -5.97 3.68 8.92
CA VAL A 42 -5.02 4.60 8.28
C VAL A 42 -3.64 3.98 8.13
N GLY A 43 -3.03 4.21 6.94
CA GLY A 43 -1.62 3.88 6.71
C GLY A 43 -1.33 2.42 6.40
N LYS A 44 -2.31 1.65 5.96
CA LYS A 44 -2.10 0.26 5.57
C LYS A 44 -1.76 0.16 4.08
N PRO A 45 -0.61 -0.45 3.73
CA PRO A 45 -0.18 -0.55 2.35
C PRO A 45 -0.70 -1.82 1.67
N TYR A 46 -0.83 -1.72 0.35
CA TYR A 46 -1.16 -2.85 -0.52
C TYR A 46 -0.37 -2.71 -1.81
N ILE A 47 0.34 -3.77 -2.19
CA ILE A 47 1.08 -3.78 -3.46
C ILE A 47 0.18 -4.36 -4.55
N VAL A 48 0.04 -3.66 -5.66
CA VAL A 48 -0.70 -4.15 -6.83
C VAL A 48 0.10 -5.30 -7.45
N PRO A 49 -0.43 -6.53 -7.46
CA PRO A 49 0.38 -7.71 -7.75
C PRO A 49 0.59 -7.98 -9.24
N ASN A 50 -0.25 -7.40 -10.11
CA ASN A 50 -0.21 -7.66 -11.54
C ASN A 50 -0.91 -6.53 -12.29
N ASN A 51 -0.91 -6.61 -13.62
CA ASN A 51 -1.55 -5.59 -14.47
C ASN A 51 -3.00 -5.93 -14.81
N GLU A 52 -3.62 -6.87 -14.09
CA GLU A 52 -5.04 -7.15 -14.25
C GLU A 52 -5.86 -5.93 -13.82
N PRO A 53 -6.99 -5.67 -14.50
CA PRO A 53 -7.81 -4.52 -14.17
C PRO A 53 -8.28 -4.54 -12.72
N LEU A 54 -7.97 -3.47 -12.01
CA LEU A 54 -8.35 -3.27 -10.60
C LEU A 54 -8.87 -1.86 -10.45
N TYR A 55 -10.06 -1.73 -9.89
CA TYR A 55 -10.66 -0.44 -9.60
C TYR A 55 -10.73 -0.24 -8.09
N THR A 56 -10.26 0.90 -7.63
CA THR A 56 -10.33 1.26 -6.21
C THR A 56 -11.59 2.08 -5.97
N LYS A 57 -12.47 1.55 -5.14
CA LYS A 57 -13.78 2.12 -4.87
C LYS A 57 -13.73 3.31 -3.93
N ASP A 58 -12.80 3.31 -3.00
CA ASP A 58 -12.70 4.32 -1.96
C ASP A 58 -11.79 5.47 -2.36
N ALA A 59 -12.30 6.69 -2.21
CA ALA A 59 -11.52 7.91 -2.37
C ALA A 59 -10.41 8.04 -1.32
N ASP A 60 -10.45 7.22 -0.27
CA ASP A 60 -9.48 7.27 0.82
C ASP A 60 -8.25 6.39 0.58
N LEU A 61 -8.05 5.91 -0.64
CA LEU A 61 -6.82 5.23 -1.02
C LEU A 61 -5.85 6.20 -1.68
N LEU A 62 -4.64 6.23 -1.15
CA LEU A 62 -3.54 7.01 -1.71
C LEU A 62 -2.72 6.12 -2.63
N TRP A 63 -2.29 6.66 -3.76
CA TRP A 63 -1.61 5.92 -4.79
C TRP A 63 -0.15 6.35 -4.91
N ILE A 64 0.76 5.45 -4.63
CA ILE A 64 2.19 5.64 -4.87
C ILE A 64 2.54 4.88 -6.14
N LYS A 65 2.76 5.63 -7.21
CA LYS A 65 3.02 5.05 -8.52
C LYS A 65 4.41 4.40 -8.55
N ASN A 66 4.45 3.18 -9.08
CA ASN A 66 5.71 2.49 -9.28
C ASN A 66 6.60 3.24 -10.26
N ASN A 67 7.89 3.33 -9.94
CA ASN A 67 8.88 3.94 -10.83
C ASN A 67 10.25 3.29 -10.60
N GLU A 68 11.22 3.64 -11.44
CA GLU A 68 12.54 3.04 -11.42
C GLU A 68 13.37 3.35 -10.16
N ASN A 69 12.97 4.37 -9.40
CA ASN A 69 13.68 4.79 -8.18
C ASN A 69 13.10 4.17 -6.91
N LEU A 70 12.03 3.38 -7.01
CA LEU A 70 11.34 2.77 -5.88
C LEU A 70 11.27 1.26 -6.03
N ASP A 71 11.53 0.54 -4.96
CA ASP A 71 11.19 -0.88 -4.87
C ASP A 71 9.86 -1.01 -4.14
N PRO A 72 8.85 -1.64 -4.74
CA PRO A 72 7.51 -1.72 -4.13
C PRO A 72 7.51 -2.35 -2.74
N TYR A 73 8.29 -3.42 -2.54
CA TYR A 73 8.29 -4.10 -1.24
C TYR A 73 9.01 -3.30 -0.16
N PHE A 74 10.03 -2.53 -0.54
CA PHE A 74 10.66 -1.58 0.37
C PHE A 74 9.67 -0.52 0.84
N VAL A 75 8.91 0.06 -0.10
CA VAL A 75 7.86 1.05 0.22
C VAL A 75 6.79 0.41 1.11
N TYR A 76 6.33 -0.77 0.76
CA TYR A 76 5.37 -1.52 1.55
C TYR A 76 5.85 -1.69 3.01
N THR A 77 7.09 -2.14 3.18
CA THR A 77 7.69 -2.38 4.50
C THR A 77 7.81 -1.09 5.32
N PHE A 78 8.08 0.05 4.65
CA PHE A 78 8.18 1.33 5.31
C PHE A 78 6.94 1.67 6.11
N PHE A 79 5.74 1.35 5.62
CA PHE A 79 4.49 1.65 6.30
C PHE A 79 4.25 0.83 7.57
N PHE A 80 5.10 -0.15 7.84
CA PHE A 80 5.12 -0.87 9.12
C PHE A 80 6.24 -0.40 10.04
N SER A 81 7.06 0.57 9.63
CA SER A 81 8.23 1.01 10.38
C SER A 81 7.87 1.97 11.53
N PRO A 82 8.72 2.03 12.57
CA PRO A 82 8.57 3.04 13.61
C PRO A 82 8.63 4.48 13.09
N THR A 83 9.44 4.72 12.07
CA THR A 83 9.54 6.06 11.45
C THR A 83 8.18 6.54 10.95
N PHE A 84 7.44 5.68 10.27
CA PHE A 84 6.10 6.03 9.81
C PHE A 84 5.11 6.19 10.96
N THR A 85 5.13 5.28 11.93
CA THR A 85 4.26 5.36 13.11
C THR A 85 4.51 6.65 13.89
N ASP A 86 5.78 7.01 14.08
CA ASP A 86 6.14 8.26 14.77
C ASP A 86 5.65 9.48 14.00
N TYR A 87 5.75 9.46 12.67
CA TYR A 87 5.21 10.54 11.84
C TYR A 87 3.71 10.67 12.00
N LEU A 88 2.97 9.58 11.92
CA LEU A 88 1.51 9.61 12.11
C LEU A 88 1.14 10.18 13.47
N ASN A 89 1.84 9.76 14.52
CA ASN A 89 1.59 10.27 15.86
C ASN A 89 1.88 11.76 15.98
N SER A 90 2.88 12.25 15.25
CA SER A 90 3.25 13.68 15.27
C SER A 90 2.22 14.58 14.60
N VAL A 91 1.50 14.07 13.59
CA VAL A 91 0.49 14.84 12.88
C VAL A 91 -0.94 14.61 13.37
N SER A 92 -1.12 13.69 14.33
CA SER A 92 -2.43 13.45 14.91
C SER A 92 -2.68 14.40 16.07
N HIS A 93 -3.93 14.82 16.21
CA HIS A 93 -4.38 15.60 17.36
C HIS A 93 -5.17 14.69 18.31
N VAL A 94 -4.87 14.78 19.60
CA VAL A 94 -5.60 14.06 20.67
C VAL A 94 -5.52 12.53 20.53
N GLY A 95 -4.42 12.02 19.96
CA GLY A 95 -4.17 10.58 19.88
C GLY A 95 -5.04 9.82 18.87
N THR A 96 -5.87 10.53 18.08
CA THR A 96 -6.73 9.91 17.07
C THR A 96 -6.32 10.36 15.69
N ILE A 97 -6.01 9.41 14.80
CA ILE A 97 -5.71 9.68 13.41
C ILE A 97 -6.96 9.35 12.61
N ALA A 98 -7.67 10.37 12.12
CA ALA A 98 -8.88 10.19 11.34
C ALA A 98 -8.57 9.95 9.85
N HIS A 99 -7.56 10.64 9.33
CA HIS A 99 -7.20 10.59 7.91
C HIS A 99 -5.70 10.73 7.71
N TYR A 100 -5.22 10.09 6.64
CA TYR A 100 -3.88 10.29 6.11
C TYR A 100 -4.08 10.81 4.68
N THR A 101 -3.66 12.05 4.44
CA THR A 101 -3.96 12.77 3.20
C THR A 101 -2.80 12.70 2.21
N ILE A 102 -3.08 13.06 0.95
CA ILE A 102 -2.03 13.13 -0.08
C ILE A 102 -0.95 14.16 0.29
N THR A 103 -1.34 15.25 0.94
CA THR A 103 -0.38 16.25 1.44
C THR A 103 0.54 15.65 2.49
N GLN A 104 -0.02 14.93 3.45
CA GLN A 104 0.74 14.25 4.49
C GLN A 104 1.62 13.14 3.92
N LEU A 105 1.15 12.43 2.90
CA LEU A 105 1.98 11.46 2.19
C LEU A 105 3.22 12.14 1.60
N GLY A 106 3.05 13.29 0.96
CA GLY A 106 4.16 14.05 0.40
C GLY A 106 5.13 14.60 1.45
N GLU A 107 4.68 14.79 2.68
CA GLU A 107 5.48 15.30 3.79
C GLU A 107 6.07 14.19 4.66
N THR A 108 5.70 12.95 4.42
CA THR A 108 6.18 11.81 5.21
C THR A 108 7.69 11.64 5.05
N PRO A 109 8.45 11.65 6.17
CA PRO A 109 9.90 11.50 6.10
C PRO A 109 10.26 10.05 5.77
N ILE A 110 10.90 9.85 4.63
CA ILE A 110 11.41 8.56 4.23
C ILE A 110 12.83 8.73 3.72
N THR A 111 13.74 7.89 4.20
CA THR A 111 15.10 7.85 3.68
C THR A 111 15.16 6.78 2.60
N LEU A 112 15.42 7.20 1.37
CA LEU A 112 15.50 6.30 0.23
C LEU A 112 16.96 6.01 -0.11
N PRO A 113 17.45 4.79 0.15
CA PRO A 113 18.73 4.36 -0.41
C PRO A 113 18.60 4.17 -1.92
N CYS A 114 19.70 3.81 -2.60
CA CYS A 114 19.60 3.48 -4.02
C CYS A 114 18.68 2.28 -4.21
N VAL A 115 18.12 2.13 -5.43
CA VAL A 115 17.12 1.09 -5.68
C VAL A 115 17.63 -0.33 -5.41
N SER A 116 18.92 -0.61 -5.66
CA SER A 116 19.49 -1.92 -5.37
C SER A 116 19.51 -2.22 -3.87
N GLU A 117 19.78 -1.23 -3.03
CA GLU A 117 19.69 -1.38 -1.58
C GLU A 117 18.25 -1.56 -1.12
N GLN A 118 17.32 -0.80 -1.71
CA GLN A 118 15.90 -0.98 -1.44
C GLN A 118 15.46 -2.41 -1.73
N GLN A 119 15.89 -2.97 -2.86
CA GLN A 119 15.57 -4.35 -3.24
C GLN A 119 16.09 -5.36 -2.23
N LYS A 120 17.32 -5.18 -1.77
CA LYS A 120 17.91 -6.05 -0.75
C LYS A 120 17.14 -6.00 0.56
N ILE A 121 16.78 -4.81 0.99
CA ILE A 121 16.00 -4.61 2.22
C ILE A 121 14.60 -5.20 2.07
N GLY A 122 13.94 -4.92 0.96
CA GLY A 122 12.62 -5.46 0.66
C GLY A 122 12.61 -7.00 0.61
N ASP A 123 13.60 -7.59 -0.04
CA ASP A 123 13.73 -9.05 -0.13
C ASP A 123 13.98 -9.68 1.25
N TYR A 124 14.78 -9.03 2.08
CA TYR A 124 15.02 -9.49 3.44
C TYR A 124 13.71 -9.60 4.23
N PHE A 125 12.90 -8.54 4.21
CA PHE A 125 11.63 -8.55 4.94
C PHE A 125 10.60 -9.48 4.31
N ARG A 126 10.57 -9.58 3.00
CA ARG A 126 9.70 -10.54 2.30
C ARG A 126 10.01 -11.98 2.71
N ASN A 127 11.29 -12.34 2.75
CA ASN A 127 11.72 -13.67 3.17
C ASN A 127 11.39 -13.92 4.64
N LEU A 128 11.58 -12.92 5.50
CA LEU A 128 11.24 -13.01 6.91
C LEU A 128 9.74 -13.24 7.11
N ASP A 129 8.90 -12.51 6.39
CA ASP A 129 7.45 -12.68 6.44
C ASP A 129 7.04 -14.10 6.01
N SER A 130 7.67 -14.63 4.98
CA SER A 130 7.43 -16.02 4.51
C SER A 130 7.79 -17.05 5.57
N ILE A 131 8.91 -16.87 6.24
CA ILE A 131 9.37 -17.77 7.31
C ILE A 131 8.39 -17.72 8.49
N ILE A 132 7.96 -16.54 8.89
CA ILE A 132 7.00 -16.37 9.98
C ILE A 132 5.68 -17.05 9.63
N THR A 133 5.18 -16.88 8.41
CA THR A 133 3.94 -17.49 7.95
C THR A 133 4.03 -19.01 7.97
N LEU A 134 5.14 -19.59 7.50
CA LEU A 134 5.35 -21.04 7.54
C LEU A 134 5.40 -21.57 8.97
N HIS A 135 6.05 -20.85 9.87
CA HIS A 135 6.12 -21.23 11.27
C HIS A 135 4.75 -21.21 11.93
N GLN A 136 3.95 -20.18 11.65
CA GLN A 136 2.58 -20.07 12.16
C GLN A 136 1.72 -21.25 11.66
N ARG A 137 1.86 -21.64 10.40
CA ARG A 137 1.13 -22.78 9.84
C ARG A 137 1.49 -24.08 10.55
N LYS A 138 2.75 -24.28 10.89
CA LYS A 138 3.19 -25.46 11.66
C LYS A 138 2.59 -25.50 13.05
N LEU A 139 2.47 -24.34 13.69
CA LEU A 139 1.87 -24.25 15.03
C LEU A 139 0.35 -24.47 15.01
N SER A 140 -0.30 -24.24 13.88
CA SER A 140 -1.75 -24.40 13.72
C SER A 140 -2.19 -25.83 13.45
N LEU A 141 -1.28 -26.73 13.19
CA LEU A 141 -1.56 -28.15 12.95
C LEU A 141 -1.62 -28.94 14.29
#